data_c79ec8f51bda1707280b28cb9e845227
#
_entry.id   c79ec8f51bda1707280b28cb9e845227
#
_cell.length_a   1.000
_cell.length_b   1.000
_cell.length_c   1.000
_cell.angle_alpha   90.00
_cell.angle_beta   90.00
_cell.angle_gamma   90.00
#
_symmetry.space_group_name_H-M   'P 1'
#
loop_
_entity.id
_entity.type
_entity.pdbx_description
1 polymer ?
#
loop_
_entity_poly.entity_id
_entity_poly.type
_entity_poly.pdbx_seq_one_letter_code
_entity_poly.pdbx_strand_id
1 'polypeptide(L)'
;MEVGGLLGGYSDVVLNKLAKVAKKYKVNEVVIEGNFGDGMYLKLFEPVLKKTYSNCGVTEVKSTGQKELRIIDTLEPVISNHKMCVTPECIRNDYSTVPESDYKYACFYQLTRITVDRGALIHDDRLDALAIGVKYLVDFMGIDADEGINELTEEWLEESMESLYGFYTSNIGGVMVTEDRHSTKGTSKGVDRYKDKGYTFKK
;
A
#
# COMPACT_ATOMS: atom_id res chain seq x y z
N MET A 1 8.62 -11.88 -2.31
CA MET A 1 7.69 -12.22 -1.20
C MET A 1 8.17 -13.51 -0.55
N GLU A 2 8.13 -13.62 0.76
CA GLU A 2 8.41 -14.85 1.50
C GLU A 2 7.16 -15.18 2.31
N VAL A 3 6.73 -16.44 2.25
CA VAL A 3 5.58 -16.95 2.99
C VAL A 3 6.07 -18.04 3.92
N GLY A 4 5.64 -18.04 5.17
CA GLY A 4 6.07 -19.05 6.13
C GLY A 4 5.27 -18.99 7.42
N GLY A 5 5.55 -19.93 8.31
CA GLY A 5 5.01 -20.00 9.66
C GLY A 5 6.10 -20.18 10.68
N LEU A 6 5.91 -19.66 11.89
CA LEU A 6 6.79 -19.82 13.02
C LEU A 6 6.04 -20.51 14.17
N LEU A 7 6.61 -21.58 14.66
CA LEU A 7 6.10 -22.24 15.86
C LEU A 7 6.62 -21.54 17.11
N GLY A 8 5.80 -21.42 18.16
CA GLY A 8 6.22 -20.86 19.43
C GLY A 8 5.50 -19.58 19.87
N GLY A 9 4.52 -19.11 19.11
CA GLY A 9 3.61 -18.01 19.50
C GLY A 9 4.33 -16.74 19.95
N TYR A 10 4.15 -16.36 21.22
CA TYR A 10 4.69 -15.13 21.84
C TYR A 10 6.11 -15.29 22.40
N SER A 11 6.82 -16.39 22.10
CA SER A 11 8.15 -16.60 22.67
C SER A 11 9.16 -15.57 22.14
N ASP A 12 10.11 -15.18 22.97
CA ASP A 12 11.17 -14.24 22.62
C ASP A 12 11.96 -14.69 21.39
N VAL A 13 12.10 -16.00 21.18
CA VAL A 13 12.75 -16.57 19.99
C VAL A 13 12.00 -16.20 18.73
N VAL A 14 10.67 -16.33 18.74
CA VAL A 14 9.81 -15.99 17.59
C VAL A 14 9.82 -14.51 17.35
N LEU A 15 9.63 -13.69 18.37
CA LEU A 15 9.62 -12.21 18.26
C LEU A 15 10.94 -11.69 17.69
N ASN A 16 12.08 -12.19 18.21
CA ASN A 16 13.40 -11.84 17.69
C ASN A 16 13.62 -12.30 16.24
N LYS A 17 13.10 -13.47 15.87
CA LYS A 17 13.18 -13.98 14.49
C LYS A 17 12.39 -13.09 13.54
N LEU A 18 11.16 -12.69 13.89
CA LEU A 18 10.35 -11.77 13.12
C LEU A 18 11.03 -10.40 12.95
N ALA A 19 11.60 -9.84 14.02
CA ALA A 19 12.33 -8.58 13.95
C ALA A 19 13.57 -8.66 13.02
N LYS A 20 14.28 -9.80 13.02
CA LYS A 20 15.38 -10.04 12.08
C LYS A 20 14.91 -10.17 10.64
N VAL A 21 13.74 -10.79 10.39
CA VAL A 21 13.13 -10.88 9.06
C VAL A 21 12.75 -9.48 8.57
N ALA A 22 12.11 -8.66 9.41
CA ALA A 22 11.77 -7.28 9.08
C ALA A 22 13.03 -6.47 8.69
N LYS A 23 14.12 -6.61 9.44
CA LYS A 23 15.40 -5.97 9.12
C LYS A 23 16.01 -6.49 7.82
N LYS A 24 16.00 -7.82 7.58
CA LYS A 24 16.53 -8.45 6.36
C LYS A 24 15.88 -7.90 5.11
N TYR A 25 14.56 -7.73 5.13
CA TYR A 25 13.78 -7.26 3.98
C TYR A 25 13.55 -5.74 3.97
N LYS A 26 14.11 -5.00 4.94
CA LYS A 26 13.92 -3.55 5.09
C LYS A 26 12.44 -3.17 5.07
N VAL A 27 11.65 -3.91 5.86
CA VAL A 27 10.20 -3.73 5.95
C VAL A 27 9.89 -2.36 6.53
N ASN A 28 9.02 -1.60 5.91
CA ASN A 28 8.59 -0.29 6.39
C ASN A 28 7.52 -0.41 7.46
N GLU A 29 6.60 -1.39 7.30
CA GLU A 29 5.48 -1.58 8.21
C GLU A 29 5.21 -3.06 8.45
N VAL A 30 4.96 -3.44 9.70
CA VAL A 30 4.47 -4.77 10.09
C VAL A 30 3.01 -4.65 10.48
N VAL A 31 2.15 -5.36 9.77
CA VAL A 31 0.70 -5.39 10.05
C VAL A 31 0.38 -6.63 10.88
N ILE A 32 -0.29 -6.43 12.01
CA ILE A 32 -0.63 -7.49 12.96
C ILE A 32 -2.15 -7.55 13.13
N GLU A 33 -2.73 -8.75 13.06
CA GLU A 33 -4.14 -8.93 13.39
C GLU A 33 -4.35 -8.84 14.91
N GLY A 34 -5.19 -7.87 15.33
CA GLY A 34 -5.45 -7.56 16.72
C GLY A 34 -6.63 -8.32 17.35
N ASN A 35 -7.23 -9.26 16.63
CA ASN A 35 -8.41 -9.98 17.11
C ASN A 35 -8.13 -10.92 18.29
N PHE A 36 -6.87 -11.20 18.58
CA PHE A 36 -6.45 -12.07 19.65
C PHE A 36 -5.60 -11.31 20.68
N GLY A 37 -6.14 -11.17 21.90
CA GLY A 37 -5.35 -10.66 23.03
C GLY A 37 -5.25 -9.13 23.15
N ASP A 38 -6.21 -8.36 22.63
CA ASP A 38 -6.34 -6.90 22.82
C ASP A 38 -5.01 -6.12 22.70
N GLY A 39 -4.30 -6.33 21.58
CA GLY A 39 -3.01 -5.66 21.33
C GLY A 39 -1.84 -6.19 22.15
N MET A 40 -1.98 -7.34 22.82
CA MET A 40 -0.89 -7.92 23.60
C MET A 40 0.31 -8.26 22.72
N TYR A 41 0.08 -8.80 21.51
CA TYR A 41 1.16 -9.15 20.61
C TYR A 41 1.95 -7.92 20.17
N LEU A 42 1.26 -6.85 19.83
CA LEU A 42 1.87 -5.57 19.49
C LEU A 42 2.76 -5.05 20.63
N LYS A 43 2.24 -5.04 21.86
CA LYS A 43 2.98 -4.57 23.03
C LYS A 43 4.24 -5.40 23.32
N LEU A 44 4.24 -6.69 23.01
CA LEU A 44 5.41 -7.55 23.17
C LEU A 44 6.39 -7.43 22.01
N PHE A 45 5.89 -7.29 20.78
CA PHE A 45 6.72 -7.28 19.59
C PHE A 45 7.38 -5.92 19.31
N GLU A 46 6.66 -4.82 19.50
CA GLU A 46 7.16 -3.49 19.18
C GLU A 46 8.50 -3.15 19.85
N PRO A 47 8.71 -3.39 21.15
CA PRO A 47 10.00 -3.14 21.78
C PRO A 47 11.15 -3.98 21.19
N VAL A 48 10.86 -5.23 20.83
CA VAL A 48 11.85 -6.13 20.22
C VAL A 48 12.22 -5.67 18.81
N LEU A 49 11.20 -5.27 18.04
CA LEU A 49 11.40 -4.72 16.70
C LEU A 49 12.21 -3.43 16.75
N LYS A 50 11.81 -2.45 17.57
CA LYS A 50 12.53 -1.16 17.68
C LYS A 50 13.99 -1.34 18.11
N LYS A 51 14.29 -2.30 18.98
CA LYS A 51 15.68 -2.64 19.37
C LYS A 51 16.50 -3.22 18.21
N THR A 52 15.87 -3.98 17.31
CA THR A 52 16.54 -4.70 16.22
C THR A 52 16.56 -3.88 14.93
N TYR A 53 15.46 -3.17 14.65
CA TYR A 53 15.25 -2.37 13.44
C TYR A 53 14.26 -1.24 13.72
N SER A 54 14.77 -0.05 14.02
CA SER A 54 13.98 1.12 14.47
C SER A 54 13.14 1.77 13.37
N ASN A 55 13.50 1.58 12.09
CA ASN A 55 12.87 2.24 10.95
C ASN A 55 11.60 1.51 10.44
N CYS A 56 11.05 0.62 11.23
CA CYS A 56 9.86 -0.15 10.90
C CYS A 56 8.70 0.25 11.81
N GLY A 57 7.55 0.59 11.23
CA GLY A 57 6.30 0.78 11.94
C GLY A 57 5.64 -0.54 12.32
N VAL A 58 4.65 -0.49 13.21
CA VAL A 58 3.77 -1.61 13.54
C VAL A 58 2.34 -1.11 13.61
N THR A 59 1.47 -1.67 12.79
CA THR A 59 0.05 -1.34 12.74
C THR A 59 -0.79 -2.55 13.13
N GLU A 60 -1.75 -2.34 14.02
CA GLU A 60 -2.74 -3.35 14.38
C GLU A 60 -3.99 -3.15 13.53
N VAL A 61 -4.46 -4.23 12.91
CA VAL A 61 -5.71 -4.26 12.15
C VAL A 61 -6.70 -5.20 12.80
N LYS A 62 -7.97 -4.81 12.81
CA LYS A 62 -9.07 -5.67 13.30
C LYS A 62 -9.83 -6.23 12.12
N SER A 63 -9.97 -7.54 12.10
CA SER A 63 -10.76 -8.25 11.11
C SER A 63 -12.16 -8.52 11.66
N THR A 64 -13.19 -8.24 10.88
CA THR A 64 -14.59 -8.47 11.23
C THR A 64 -15.30 -9.23 10.12
N GLY A 65 -16.40 -9.92 10.47
CA GLY A 65 -17.20 -10.68 9.51
C GLY A 65 -16.73 -12.12 9.34
N GLN A 66 -17.25 -12.78 8.30
CA GLN A 66 -16.89 -14.16 7.97
C GLN A 66 -15.51 -14.18 7.31
N LYS A 67 -14.62 -15.01 7.85
CA LYS A 67 -13.21 -15.05 7.48
C LYS A 67 -13.02 -15.42 6.01
N GLU A 68 -13.67 -16.47 5.54
CA GLU A 68 -13.55 -16.97 4.18
C GLU A 68 -13.99 -15.92 3.15
N LEU A 69 -15.15 -15.28 3.39
CA LEU A 69 -15.63 -14.20 2.51
C LEU A 69 -14.65 -13.04 2.47
N ARG A 70 -14.16 -12.60 3.61
CA ARG A 70 -13.17 -11.51 3.70
C ARG A 70 -11.90 -11.80 2.92
N ILE A 71 -11.39 -13.04 3.01
CA ILE A 71 -10.20 -13.46 2.27
C ILE A 71 -10.49 -13.44 0.76
N ILE A 72 -11.61 -14.00 0.33
CA ILE A 72 -12.00 -14.06 -1.09
C ILE A 72 -12.22 -12.66 -1.63
N ASP A 73 -13.04 -11.83 -0.97
CA ASP A 73 -13.35 -10.47 -1.38
C ASP A 73 -12.10 -9.58 -1.51
N THR A 74 -11.06 -9.89 -0.72
CA THR A 74 -9.79 -9.17 -0.79
C THR A 74 -8.90 -9.68 -1.92
N LEU A 75 -8.75 -10.99 -2.08
CA LEU A 75 -7.77 -11.58 -2.99
C LEU A 75 -8.28 -11.73 -4.41
N GLU A 76 -9.56 -12.05 -4.62
CA GLU A 76 -10.14 -12.28 -5.93
C GLU A 76 -9.98 -11.08 -6.88
N PRO A 77 -10.32 -9.83 -6.49
CA PRO A 77 -10.14 -8.68 -7.38
C PRO A 77 -8.68 -8.44 -7.77
N VAL A 78 -7.75 -8.67 -6.85
CA VAL A 78 -6.32 -8.46 -7.08
C VAL A 78 -5.74 -9.53 -8.01
N ILE A 79 -6.19 -10.78 -7.85
CA ILE A 79 -5.76 -11.91 -8.70
C ILE A 79 -6.40 -11.80 -10.09
N SER A 80 -7.72 -11.58 -10.16
CA SER A 80 -8.48 -11.53 -11.42
C SER A 80 -8.04 -10.35 -12.31
N ASN A 81 -7.64 -9.25 -11.71
CA ASN A 81 -7.09 -8.09 -12.43
C ASN A 81 -5.57 -8.17 -12.66
N HIS A 82 -4.95 -9.34 -12.43
CA HIS A 82 -3.50 -9.57 -12.62
C HIS A 82 -2.59 -8.58 -11.87
N LYS A 83 -3.06 -8.03 -10.75
CA LYS A 83 -2.29 -7.10 -9.91
C LYS A 83 -1.34 -7.81 -8.94
N MET A 84 -1.47 -9.14 -8.77
CA MET A 84 -0.59 -9.94 -7.93
C MET A 84 0.27 -10.85 -8.79
N CYS A 85 1.59 -10.63 -8.74
CA CYS A 85 2.57 -11.49 -9.40
C CYS A 85 3.29 -12.37 -8.37
N VAL A 86 3.33 -13.66 -8.62
CA VAL A 86 4.00 -14.65 -7.77
C VAL A 86 5.05 -15.38 -8.58
N THR A 87 6.28 -15.41 -8.06
CA THR A 87 7.36 -16.18 -8.71
C THR A 87 7.21 -17.67 -8.39
N PRO A 88 7.59 -18.58 -9.33
CA PRO A 88 7.59 -20.02 -9.05
C PRO A 88 8.44 -20.41 -7.84
N GLU A 89 9.48 -19.63 -7.55
CA GLU A 89 10.32 -19.84 -6.39
C GLU A 89 9.58 -19.56 -5.07
N CYS A 90 8.74 -18.53 -5.01
CA CYS A 90 7.91 -18.24 -3.85
C CYS A 90 6.96 -19.41 -3.53
N ILE A 91 6.35 -20.00 -4.57
CA ILE A 91 5.48 -21.17 -4.41
C ILE A 91 6.27 -22.37 -3.90
N ARG A 92 7.42 -22.68 -4.51
CA ARG A 92 8.29 -23.78 -4.05
C ARG A 92 8.74 -23.58 -2.59
N ASN A 93 9.11 -22.37 -2.24
CA ASN A 93 9.56 -22.06 -0.88
C ASN A 93 8.43 -22.23 0.14
N ASP A 94 7.20 -21.82 -0.18
CA ASP A 94 6.04 -22.04 0.71
C ASP A 94 5.85 -23.53 1.01
N TYR A 95 5.80 -24.37 -0.03
CA TYR A 95 5.66 -25.82 0.14
C TYR A 95 6.85 -26.45 0.85
N SER A 96 8.06 -25.97 0.66
CA SER A 96 9.25 -26.50 1.34
C SER A 96 9.30 -26.22 2.85
N THR A 97 8.48 -25.26 3.33
CA THR A 97 8.38 -24.92 4.77
C THR A 97 7.46 -25.85 5.55
N VAL A 98 6.78 -26.78 4.87
CA VAL A 98 5.85 -27.74 5.49
C VAL A 98 6.19 -29.15 5.02
N PRO A 99 6.02 -30.19 5.86
CA PRO A 99 6.13 -31.58 5.42
C PRO A 99 5.07 -31.93 4.36
N GLU A 100 5.33 -32.88 3.49
CA GLU A 100 4.39 -33.32 2.46
C GLU A 100 3.04 -33.80 3.04
N SER A 101 3.06 -34.42 4.23
CA SER A 101 1.86 -34.83 4.95
C SER A 101 0.97 -33.64 5.41
N ASP A 102 1.53 -32.43 5.41
CA ASP A 102 0.92 -31.25 6.04
C ASP A 102 0.79 -30.05 5.10
N TYR A 103 0.71 -30.28 3.78
CA TYR A 103 0.50 -29.21 2.78
C TYR A 103 -0.71 -28.30 3.06
N LYS A 104 -1.67 -28.77 3.85
CA LYS A 104 -2.80 -27.95 4.34
C LYS A 104 -2.38 -26.65 5.06
N TYR A 105 -1.13 -26.58 5.53
CA TYR A 105 -0.56 -25.37 6.13
C TYR A 105 0.13 -24.47 5.11
N ALA A 106 0.33 -24.89 3.86
CA ALA A 106 0.92 -24.06 2.83
C ALA A 106 -0.08 -23.02 2.30
N CYS A 107 0.36 -21.78 2.13
CA CYS A 107 -0.47 -20.67 1.68
C CYS A 107 -1.10 -20.93 0.29
N PHE A 108 -0.29 -21.42 -0.66
CA PHE A 108 -0.81 -21.67 -2.01
C PHE A 108 -1.70 -22.90 -2.08
N TYR A 109 -1.56 -23.87 -1.19
CA TYR A 109 -2.54 -24.94 -1.03
C TYR A 109 -3.87 -24.37 -0.52
N GLN A 110 -3.84 -23.53 0.48
CA GLN A 110 -5.02 -22.87 1.06
C GLN A 110 -5.71 -22.01 -0.01
N LEU A 111 -4.95 -21.21 -0.77
CA LEU A 111 -5.46 -20.35 -1.84
C LEU A 111 -6.23 -21.12 -2.92
N THR A 112 -5.78 -22.31 -3.28
CA THR A 112 -6.43 -23.12 -4.32
C THR A 112 -7.67 -23.88 -3.83
N ARG A 113 -7.98 -23.85 -2.53
CA ARG A 113 -9.05 -24.64 -1.92
C ARG A 113 -10.05 -23.84 -1.11
N ILE A 114 -9.83 -22.55 -0.96
CA ILE A 114 -10.79 -21.71 -0.26
C ILE A 114 -12.10 -21.60 -1.02
N THR A 115 -13.21 -21.70 -0.32
CA THR A 115 -14.57 -21.46 -0.82
C THR A 115 -15.30 -20.50 0.12
N VAL A 116 -16.48 -20.04 -0.30
CA VAL A 116 -17.32 -19.14 0.50
C VAL A 116 -17.95 -19.82 1.72
N ASP A 117 -17.87 -21.14 1.80
CA ASP A 117 -18.46 -21.91 2.87
C ASP A 117 -17.64 -21.75 4.16
N ARG A 118 -18.33 -21.64 5.30
CA ARG A 118 -17.66 -21.57 6.61
C ARG A 118 -16.91 -22.86 6.91
N GLY A 119 -15.65 -22.72 7.30
CA GLY A 119 -14.80 -23.86 7.61
C GLY A 119 -14.32 -24.63 6.37
N ALA A 120 -14.31 -23.99 5.19
CA ALA A 120 -13.80 -24.57 3.95
C ALA A 120 -12.36 -25.07 4.10
N LEU A 121 -11.58 -24.37 4.91
CA LEU A 121 -10.20 -24.74 5.23
C LEU A 121 -10.09 -25.11 6.71
N ILE A 122 -9.39 -26.21 7.01
CA ILE A 122 -9.05 -26.60 8.39
C ILE A 122 -7.99 -25.64 8.96
N HIS A 123 -7.10 -25.17 8.11
CA HIS A 123 -6.04 -24.21 8.42
C HIS A 123 -6.04 -23.15 7.32
N ASP A 124 -6.07 -21.90 7.69
CA ASP A 124 -6.16 -20.76 6.79
C ASP A 124 -5.23 -19.60 7.19
N ASP A 125 -4.42 -19.79 8.23
CA ASP A 125 -3.62 -18.75 8.87
C ASP A 125 -2.67 -18.03 7.90
N ARG A 126 -2.02 -18.75 6.97
CA ARG A 126 -1.10 -18.14 6.01
C ARG A 126 -1.85 -17.38 4.93
N LEU A 127 -2.98 -17.89 4.50
CA LEU A 127 -3.82 -17.24 3.49
C LEU A 127 -4.47 -15.99 4.07
N ASP A 128 -4.90 -16.05 5.31
CA ASP A 128 -5.45 -14.89 6.02
C ASP A 128 -4.41 -13.79 6.22
N ALA A 129 -3.19 -14.14 6.62
CA ALA A 129 -2.09 -13.20 6.71
C ALA A 129 -1.77 -12.54 5.35
N LEU A 130 -1.84 -13.30 4.25
CA LEU A 130 -1.69 -12.75 2.90
C LEU A 130 -2.82 -11.77 2.58
N ALA A 131 -4.07 -12.13 2.87
CA ALA A 131 -5.23 -11.26 2.63
C ALA A 131 -5.14 -9.95 3.43
N ILE A 132 -4.73 -10.01 4.70
CA ILE A 132 -4.52 -8.82 5.53
C ILE A 132 -3.45 -7.92 4.91
N GLY A 133 -2.32 -8.48 4.48
CA GLY A 133 -1.26 -7.73 3.84
C GLY A 133 -1.69 -7.11 2.50
N VAL A 134 -2.42 -7.85 1.67
CA VAL A 134 -2.95 -7.35 0.40
C VAL A 134 -3.96 -6.23 0.64
N LYS A 135 -4.88 -6.39 1.58
CA LYS A 135 -5.84 -5.35 1.93
C LYS A 135 -5.15 -4.06 2.36
N TYR A 136 -4.17 -4.17 3.26
CA TYR A 136 -3.40 -3.01 3.72
C TYR A 136 -2.70 -2.29 2.55
N LEU A 137 -2.08 -3.04 1.63
CA LEU A 137 -1.42 -2.47 0.46
C LEU A 137 -2.39 -1.83 -0.52
N VAL A 138 -3.56 -2.43 -0.75
CA VAL A 138 -4.58 -1.88 -1.66
C VAL A 138 -5.16 -0.59 -1.11
N ASP A 139 -5.48 -0.56 0.18
CA ASP A 139 -5.99 0.63 0.85
C ASP A 139 -4.97 1.77 0.80
N PHE A 140 -3.69 1.46 1.03
CA PHE A 140 -2.59 2.44 0.97
C PHE A 140 -2.33 2.93 -0.47
N MET A 141 -2.30 2.03 -1.45
CA MET A 141 -2.12 2.39 -2.86
C MET A 141 -3.30 3.20 -3.43
N GLY A 142 -4.50 3.03 -2.89
CA GLY A 142 -5.66 3.83 -3.27
C GLY A 142 -5.48 5.30 -2.90
N ILE A 143 -4.95 5.57 -1.72
CA ILE A 143 -4.67 6.94 -1.24
C ILE A 143 -3.58 7.59 -2.09
N ASP A 144 -2.46 6.90 -2.30
CA ASP A 144 -1.34 7.40 -3.10
C ASP A 144 -1.72 7.60 -4.59
N ALA A 145 -2.59 6.75 -5.13
CA ALA A 145 -3.03 6.86 -6.52
C ALA A 145 -3.93 8.10 -6.72
N ASP A 146 -4.81 8.41 -5.78
CA ASP A 146 -5.66 9.59 -5.85
C ASP A 146 -4.85 10.88 -5.70
N GLU A 147 -3.85 10.90 -4.81
CA GLU A 147 -2.89 12.00 -4.69
C GLU A 147 -2.05 12.17 -5.96
N GLY A 148 -1.51 11.09 -6.50
CA GLY A 148 -0.72 11.10 -7.74
C GLY A 148 -1.53 11.52 -8.97
N ILE A 149 -2.80 11.14 -9.08
CA ILE A 149 -3.69 11.59 -10.15
C ILE A 149 -3.96 13.09 -10.04
N ASN A 150 -4.15 13.60 -8.82
CA ASN A 150 -4.37 15.03 -8.60
C ASN A 150 -3.13 15.84 -8.96
N GLU A 151 -1.94 15.41 -8.54
CA GLU A 151 -0.67 16.06 -8.90
C GLU A 151 -0.43 16.08 -10.41
N LEU A 152 -0.58 14.93 -11.09
CA LEU A 152 -0.44 14.84 -12.55
C LEU A 152 -1.47 15.70 -13.30
N THR A 153 -2.68 15.81 -12.77
CA THR A 153 -3.73 16.64 -13.38
C THR A 153 -3.39 18.12 -13.22
N GLU A 154 -2.86 18.53 -12.07
CA GLU A 154 -2.43 19.91 -11.84
C GLU A 154 -1.22 20.26 -12.72
N GLU A 155 -0.19 19.41 -12.81
CA GLU A 155 0.96 19.60 -13.69
C GLU A 155 0.55 19.70 -15.17
N TRP A 156 -0.31 18.80 -15.64
CA TRP A 156 -0.80 18.83 -17.02
C TRP A 156 -1.59 20.11 -17.32
N LEU A 157 -2.37 20.58 -16.36
CA LEU A 157 -3.14 21.81 -16.51
C LEU A 157 -2.22 23.04 -16.57
N GLU A 158 -1.18 23.09 -15.73
CA GLU A 158 -0.18 24.15 -15.75
C GLU A 158 0.60 24.17 -17.09
N GLU A 159 1.07 23.03 -17.56
CA GLU A 159 1.81 22.91 -18.82
C GLU A 159 0.94 23.26 -20.03
N SER A 160 -0.34 22.85 -20.04
CA SER A 160 -1.31 23.19 -21.07
C SER A 160 -1.61 24.68 -21.10
N MET A 161 -1.68 25.32 -19.95
CA MET A 161 -1.92 26.75 -19.82
C MET A 161 -0.68 27.56 -20.26
N GLU A 162 0.52 27.13 -19.90
CA GLU A 162 1.75 27.75 -20.37
C GLU A 162 1.93 27.64 -21.89
N SER A 163 1.60 26.48 -22.47
CA SER A 163 1.61 26.26 -23.90
C SER A 163 0.62 27.18 -24.65
N LEU A 164 -0.61 27.27 -24.16
CA LEU A 164 -1.63 28.21 -24.70
C LEU A 164 -1.17 29.65 -24.60
N TYR A 165 -0.57 30.02 -23.50
CA TYR A 165 -0.05 31.36 -23.27
C TYR A 165 1.10 31.68 -24.22
N GLY A 166 2.06 30.76 -24.38
CA GLY A 166 3.17 30.86 -25.35
C GLY A 166 2.64 31.00 -26.79
N PHE A 167 1.62 30.26 -27.17
CA PHE A 167 0.96 30.39 -28.48
C PHE A 167 0.31 31.76 -28.67
N TYR A 168 -0.38 32.28 -27.66
CA TYR A 168 -1.02 33.61 -27.71
C TYR A 168 0.01 34.73 -27.85
N THR A 169 1.12 34.66 -27.12
CA THR A 169 2.17 35.69 -27.18
C THR A 169 2.97 35.65 -28.46
N SER A 170 3.14 34.49 -29.12
CA SER A 170 3.93 34.32 -30.31
C SER A 170 3.16 34.53 -31.62
N ASN A 171 1.86 34.29 -31.66
CA ASN A 171 1.06 34.29 -32.88
C ASN A 171 0.08 35.45 -33.03
N ILE A 172 -0.27 36.17 -31.96
CA ILE A 172 -1.15 37.34 -31.98
C ILE A 172 -0.27 38.59 -31.83
N GLY A 173 0.42 38.95 -32.90
CA GLY A 173 1.34 40.09 -32.95
C GLY A 173 0.67 41.39 -32.47
N GLY A 174 1.11 41.91 -31.33
CA GLY A 174 0.72 43.20 -30.78
C GLY A 174 0.18 43.21 -29.36
N VAL A 175 0.06 42.10 -28.71
CA VAL A 175 -0.31 42.05 -27.27
C VAL A 175 0.96 41.84 -26.44
N MET A 176 1.44 42.87 -25.76
CA MET A 176 2.49 42.72 -24.75
C MET A 176 1.85 42.36 -23.40
N VAL A 177 2.23 41.22 -22.90
CA VAL A 177 1.90 40.81 -21.52
C VAL A 177 3.10 41.04 -20.64
N THR A 178 2.97 41.87 -19.66
CA THR A 178 4.03 42.11 -18.67
C THR A 178 3.72 41.36 -17.40
N GLU A 179 4.64 40.50 -16.99
CA GLU A 179 4.58 39.84 -15.70
C GLU A 179 5.13 40.74 -14.61
N ASP A 180 4.33 41.06 -13.63
CA ASP A 180 4.77 41.83 -12.45
C ASP A 180 5.36 40.85 -11.42
N ARG A 181 6.71 40.77 -11.38
CA ARG A 181 7.45 39.80 -10.54
C ARG A 181 7.39 40.06 -9.03
N HIS A 182 6.59 41.03 -8.59
CA HIS A 182 6.52 41.43 -7.17
C HIS A 182 5.22 41.03 -6.45
N SER A 183 4.38 40.18 -7.03
CA SER A 183 3.20 39.69 -6.35
C SER A 183 3.54 38.54 -5.41
N THR A 184 3.23 38.75 -4.14
CA THR A 184 3.42 37.83 -3.03
C THR A 184 2.62 36.54 -3.22
N LYS A 185 3.19 35.44 -2.75
CA LYS A 185 2.61 34.08 -2.70
C LYS A 185 1.17 34.09 -2.18
N GLY A 186 0.21 34.02 -3.07
CA GLY A 186 -1.19 33.82 -2.76
C GLY A 186 -1.65 32.45 -3.27
N THR A 187 -2.20 31.63 -2.39
CA THR A 187 -2.76 30.32 -2.69
C THR A 187 -4.20 30.49 -3.21
N SER A 188 -4.38 30.83 -4.47
CA SER A 188 -5.71 30.80 -5.07
C SER A 188 -5.74 29.89 -6.30
N LYS A 189 -6.79 29.10 -6.39
CA LYS A 189 -6.99 28.09 -7.42
C LYS A 189 -7.56 28.70 -8.71
N GLY A 190 -7.08 28.30 -9.85
CA GLY A 190 -7.68 28.57 -11.14
C GLY A 190 -7.59 30.01 -11.63
N VAL A 191 -8.70 30.61 -12.05
CA VAL A 191 -8.79 31.92 -12.71
C VAL A 191 -8.22 33.07 -11.88
N ASP A 192 -8.23 32.95 -10.54
CA ASP A 192 -7.66 33.97 -9.65
C ASP A 192 -6.14 34.02 -9.71
N ARG A 193 -5.46 32.93 -10.12
CA ARG A 193 -4.00 32.87 -10.26
C ARG A 193 -3.45 33.85 -11.32
N TYR A 194 -4.26 34.18 -12.33
CA TYR A 194 -3.89 35.17 -13.36
C TYR A 194 -3.98 36.61 -12.85
N LYS A 195 -4.93 36.89 -11.96
CA LYS A 195 -5.03 38.21 -11.35
C LYS A 195 -3.90 38.49 -10.38
N ASP A 196 -3.53 37.45 -9.63
CA ASP A 196 -2.48 37.57 -8.60
C ASP A 196 -1.06 37.63 -9.21
N LYS A 197 -0.87 37.18 -10.44
CA LYS A 197 0.40 37.33 -11.18
C LYS A 197 0.56 38.69 -11.88
N GLY A 198 -0.40 39.59 -11.79
CA GLY A 198 -0.31 40.98 -12.27
C GLY A 198 -0.21 41.14 -13.78
N TYR A 199 -0.80 40.19 -14.56
CA TYR A 199 -0.81 40.32 -16.01
C TYR A 199 -1.71 41.45 -16.48
N THR A 200 -1.15 42.40 -17.19
CA THR A 200 -1.89 43.50 -17.80
C THR A 200 -1.80 43.42 -19.32
N PHE A 201 -2.96 43.47 -19.95
CA PHE A 201 -3.06 43.55 -21.42
C PHE A 201 -3.00 45.01 -21.85
N LYS A 202 -2.01 45.39 -22.66
CA LYS A 202 -2.01 46.68 -23.32
C LYS A 202 -2.60 46.54 -24.73
N LYS A 203 -3.51 47.41 -25.05
CA LYS A 203 -4.11 47.51 -26.39
C LYS A 203 -3.13 48.13 -27.34
#